data_7f543e4c7552f623a10876c820689e89
#
_entry.id   7f543e4c7552f623a10876c820689e89
#
_cell.length_a   1.000
_cell.length_b   1.000
_cell.length_c   1.000
_cell.angle_alpha   90.00
_cell.angle_beta   90.00
_cell.angle_gamma   90.00
#
_symmetry.space_group_name_H-M   'P 1'
#
loop_
_entity.id
_entity.type
_entity.pdbx_description
1 polymer ?
#
loop_
_entity_poly.entity_id
_entity_poly.type
_entity_poly.pdbx_seq_one_letter_code
_entity_poly.pdbx_strand_id
1 'polypeptide(L)'
;HLCDRRQRQMCIRDSPIFSTEATAKLCGIMLPDSAHIQEQDAEYQNRKNERAGKPLVEPLYTAQDAENSLRLFKGVRYDSIIQICPGVEARFTDVGHLLGSAAIEVWVTVGGKKTRIVFSGDIGRDDRPIIKDPESPEGADYLVLESTYGDRLHTVSTDDEKEQEFAEILREGIARGGNIVIPAFAVGRTQELLYYIKRFLVNGTVPGLEKVPVYID
;
A
#
# COMPACT_ATOMS: atom_id res chain seq x y z
N HIS A 1 15.12 0.80 31.05
CA HIS A 1 14.17 0.95 29.94
C HIS A 1 14.70 1.74 28.74
N LEU A 2 15.68 2.64 28.92
CA LEU A 2 16.31 3.40 27.82
C LEU A 2 17.32 2.56 27.00
N CYS A 3 18.00 1.60 27.64
CA CYS A 3 18.89 0.66 26.95
C CYS A 3 18.14 -0.27 26.00
N ASP A 4 16.91 -0.67 26.34
CA ASP A 4 16.09 -1.59 25.55
C ASP A 4 15.66 -0.98 24.20
N ARG A 5 15.39 0.32 24.15
CA ARG A 5 15.09 1.04 22.89
C ARG A 5 16.29 1.13 21.96
N ARG A 6 17.50 1.40 22.49
CA ARG A 6 18.73 1.47 21.68
C ARG A 6 19.16 0.09 21.16
N GLN A 7 19.02 -0.96 21.96
CA GLN A 7 19.29 -2.34 21.52
C GLN A 7 18.28 -2.79 20.43
N ARG A 8 17.01 -2.48 20.59
CA ARG A 8 16.00 -2.75 19.55
C ARG A 8 16.30 -2.01 18.25
N GLN A 9 16.71 -0.73 18.32
CA GLN A 9 17.12 0.03 17.13
C GLN A 9 18.38 -0.55 16.46
N MET A 10 19.34 -1.06 17.22
CA MET A 10 20.52 -1.71 16.63
C MET A 10 20.17 -3.04 15.95
N CYS A 11 19.30 -3.85 16.54
CA CYS A 11 18.85 -5.10 15.91
C CYS A 11 17.98 -4.88 14.65
N ILE A 12 17.26 -3.75 14.57
CA ILE A 12 16.43 -3.40 13.41
C ILE A 12 17.27 -2.87 12.25
N ARG A 13 18.39 -2.18 12.52
CA ARG A 13 19.20 -1.50 11.49
C ARG A 13 19.87 -2.44 10.48
N ASP A 14 20.21 -3.67 10.87
CA ASP A 14 20.97 -4.61 10.05
C ASP A 14 20.20 -5.88 9.74
N SER A 15 18.95 -5.99 10.21
CA SER A 15 18.11 -7.16 9.97
C SER A 15 17.46 -7.10 8.59
N PRO A 16 17.33 -8.23 7.88
CA PRO A 16 16.60 -8.26 6.62
C PRO A 16 15.12 -7.95 6.83
N ILE A 17 14.53 -7.22 5.87
CA ILE A 17 13.11 -6.92 5.79
C ILE A 17 12.50 -7.85 4.75
N PHE A 18 11.77 -8.86 5.20
CA PHE A 18 11.07 -9.77 4.30
C PHE A 18 9.75 -9.15 3.86
N SER A 19 9.50 -9.14 2.57
CA SER A 19 8.26 -8.66 1.97
C SER A 19 7.96 -9.44 0.70
N THR A 20 6.78 -9.24 0.12
CA THR A 20 6.56 -9.74 -1.25
C THR A 20 7.50 -9.07 -2.23
N GLU A 21 7.80 -9.72 -3.35
CA GLU A 21 8.65 -9.14 -4.40
C GLU A 21 8.08 -7.81 -4.94
N ALA A 22 6.75 -7.74 -5.07
CA ALA A 22 6.07 -6.53 -5.54
C ALA A 22 6.18 -5.39 -4.52
N THR A 23 6.00 -5.67 -3.23
CA THR A 23 6.19 -4.69 -2.14
C THR A 23 7.63 -4.17 -2.12
N ALA A 24 8.63 -5.04 -2.23
CA ALA A 24 10.03 -4.62 -2.27
C ALA A 24 10.31 -3.64 -3.44
N LYS A 25 9.75 -3.92 -4.63
CA LYS A 25 9.88 -3.04 -5.80
C LYS A 25 9.14 -1.72 -5.60
N LEU A 26 7.93 -1.75 -5.04
CA LEU A 26 7.12 -0.57 -4.78
C LEU A 26 7.79 0.33 -3.73
N CYS A 27 8.36 -0.24 -2.67
CA CYS A 27 9.13 0.48 -1.67
C CYS A 27 10.33 1.24 -2.29
N GLY A 28 10.93 0.69 -3.36
CA GLY A 28 11.99 1.36 -4.10
C GLY A 28 11.57 2.69 -4.74
N ILE A 29 10.28 2.90 -4.94
CA ILE A 29 9.71 4.16 -5.46
C ILE A 29 9.19 5.00 -4.31
N MET A 30 8.38 4.41 -3.44
CA MET A 30 7.65 5.14 -2.40
C MET A 30 8.52 5.66 -1.27
N LEU A 31 9.54 4.89 -0.83
CA LEU A 31 10.37 5.34 0.30
C LEU A 31 11.24 6.55 -0.03
N PRO A 32 11.91 6.63 -1.20
CA PRO A 32 12.61 7.84 -1.61
C PRO A 32 11.69 9.04 -1.76
N ASP A 33 10.51 8.88 -2.36
CA ASP A 33 9.52 9.94 -2.51
C ASP A 33 9.03 10.44 -1.14
N SER A 34 8.66 9.53 -0.25
CA SER A 34 8.26 9.88 1.11
C SER A 34 9.38 10.59 1.90
N ALA A 35 10.64 10.17 1.72
CA ALA A 35 11.78 10.84 2.35
C ALA A 35 11.94 12.28 1.85
N HIS A 36 11.79 12.49 0.54
CA HIS A 36 11.81 13.82 -0.05
C HIS A 36 10.72 14.74 0.53
N ILE A 37 9.50 14.23 0.70
CA ILE A 37 8.41 14.96 1.34
C ILE A 37 8.79 15.32 2.79
N GLN A 38 9.36 14.40 3.58
CA GLN A 38 9.79 14.66 4.95
C GLN A 38 10.86 15.75 5.03
N GLU A 39 11.82 15.75 4.11
CA GLU A 39 12.86 16.77 4.02
C GLU A 39 12.25 18.14 3.67
N GLN A 40 11.36 18.22 2.70
CA GLN A 40 10.66 19.45 2.32
C GLN A 40 9.78 20.00 3.44
N ASP A 41 9.06 19.14 4.16
CA ASP A 41 8.23 19.53 5.30
C ASP A 41 9.10 20.13 6.44
N ALA A 42 10.24 19.50 6.72
CA ALA A 42 11.17 20.02 7.70
C ALA A 42 11.75 21.38 7.28
N GLU A 43 12.15 21.56 6.02
CA GLU A 43 12.61 22.84 5.50
C GLU A 43 11.53 23.93 5.57
N TYR A 44 10.30 23.59 5.19
CA TYR A 44 9.18 24.53 5.28
C TYR A 44 8.90 24.95 6.71
N GLN A 45 8.92 24.00 7.66
CA GLN A 45 8.73 24.28 9.06
C GLN A 45 9.89 25.12 9.62
N ASN A 46 11.13 24.87 9.19
CA ASN A 46 12.32 25.58 9.63
C ASN A 46 12.29 27.03 9.16
N ARG A 47 11.86 27.33 7.94
CA ARG A 47 11.64 28.71 7.49
C ARG A 47 10.67 29.50 8.37
N LYS A 48 9.64 28.81 8.92
CA LYS A 48 8.70 29.43 9.88
C LYS A 48 9.32 29.58 11.28
N ASN A 49 10.04 28.56 11.72
CA ASN A 49 10.69 28.55 13.03
C ASN A 49 11.75 29.62 13.15
N GLU A 50 12.60 29.81 12.13
CA GLU A 50 13.60 30.89 12.07
C GLU A 50 12.97 32.27 12.26
N ARG A 51 11.88 32.56 11.52
CA ARG A 51 11.15 33.83 11.65
C ARG A 51 10.51 34.03 13.02
N ALA A 52 10.19 32.94 13.71
CA ALA A 52 9.54 32.94 15.01
C ALA A 52 10.53 32.77 16.19
N GLY A 53 11.83 32.66 15.93
CA GLY A 53 12.86 32.40 16.94
C GLY A 53 12.72 31.05 17.65
N LYS A 54 12.14 30.04 16.96
CA LYS A 54 11.95 28.67 17.47
C LYS A 54 13.08 27.75 17.05
N PRO A 55 13.32 26.63 17.79
CA PRO A 55 14.29 25.63 17.40
C PRO A 55 13.97 25.04 16.02
N LEU A 56 15.02 24.70 15.27
CA LEU A 56 14.91 23.97 14.02
C LEU A 56 14.49 22.51 14.27
N VAL A 57 13.80 21.92 13.32
CA VAL A 57 13.39 20.51 13.34
C VAL A 57 14.17 19.73 12.28
N GLU A 58 14.47 18.48 12.57
CA GLU A 58 15.05 17.54 11.63
C GLU A 58 13.93 16.73 10.96
N PRO A 59 14.10 16.29 9.69
CA PRO A 59 13.16 15.37 9.07
C PRO A 59 13.12 14.05 9.85
N LEU A 60 12.00 13.35 9.83
CA LEU A 60 11.85 12.05 10.50
C LEU A 60 12.85 11.02 9.96
N TYR A 61 13.15 11.08 8.68
CA TYR A 61 14.17 10.33 7.96
C TYR A 61 14.52 11.05 6.67
N THR A 62 15.70 10.74 6.14
CA THR A 62 16.27 11.38 4.96
C THR A 62 16.20 10.44 3.74
N ALA A 63 16.46 10.99 2.54
CA ALA A 63 16.61 10.19 1.32
C ALA A 63 17.72 9.12 1.48
N GLN A 64 18.80 9.43 2.21
CA GLN A 64 19.87 8.46 2.49
C GLN A 64 19.41 7.32 3.41
N ASP A 65 18.55 7.60 4.40
CA ASP A 65 17.97 6.57 5.26
C ASP A 65 17.06 5.66 4.48
N ALA A 66 16.23 6.20 3.57
CA ALA A 66 15.41 5.43 2.65
C ALA A 66 16.26 4.50 1.78
N GLU A 67 17.30 5.02 1.13
CA GLU A 67 18.21 4.22 0.30
C GLU A 67 18.89 3.10 1.10
N ASN A 68 19.36 3.40 2.31
CA ASN A 68 19.98 2.39 3.16
C ASN A 68 19.00 1.30 3.57
N SER A 69 17.74 1.65 3.86
CA SER A 69 16.70 0.67 4.21
C SER A 69 16.37 -0.27 3.05
N LEU A 70 16.36 0.23 1.81
CA LEU A 70 16.06 -0.56 0.61
C LEU A 70 17.03 -1.74 0.41
N ARG A 71 18.27 -1.61 0.86
CA ARG A 71 19.29 -2.69 0.79
C ARG A 71 18.95 -3.88 1.70
N LEU A 72 18.10 -3.68 2.69
CA LEU A 72 17.68 -4.72 3.64
C LEU A 72 16.49 -5.53 3.14
N PHE A 73 15.78 -5.07 2.10
CA PHE A 73 14.61 -5.76 1.57
C PHE A 73 15.00 -7.08 0.91
N LYS A 74 14.26 -8.12 1.27
CA LYS A 74 14.30 -9.45 0.65
C LYS A 74 12.91 -9.79 0.12
N GLY A 75 12.75 -9.67 -1.19
CA GLY A 75 11.53 -10.07 -1.88
C GLY A 75 11.32 -11.58 -1.80
N VAL A 76 10.14 -11.98 -1.41
CA VAL A 76 9.70 -13.37 -1.28
C VAL A 76 8.48 -13.58 -2.18
N ARG A 77 8.38 -14.75 -2.79
CA ARG A 77 7.20 -15.13 -3.57
C ARG A 77 6.04 -15.46 -2.64
N TYR A 78 4.83 -15.17 -3.10
CA TYR A 78 3.62 -15.66 -2.43
C TYR A 78 3.68 -17.17 -2.25
N ASP A 79 3.03 -17.64 -1.21
CA ASP A 79 2.85 -19.05 -0.82
C ASP A 79 4.13 -19.84 -0.53
N SER A 80 5.27 -19.17 -0.56
CA SER A 80 6.55 -19.78 -0.19
C SER A 80 6.79 -19.66 1.30
N ILE A 81 7.03 -20.80 1.97
CA ILE A 81 7.45 -20.79 3.37
C ILE A 81 8.93 -20.42 3.44
N ILE A 82 9.23 -19.41 4.25
CA ILE A 82 10.59 -18.96 4.50
C ILE A 82 10.96 -19.09 5.97
N GLN A 83 12.21 -19.45 6.22
CA GLN A 83 12.77 -19.45 7.55
C GLN A 83 13.23 -18.04 7.92
N ILE A 84 12.62 -17.44 8.94
CA ILE A 84 12.97 -16.09 9.43
C ILE A 84 14.17 -16.17 10.38
N CYS A 85 14.06 -17.08 11.37
CA CYS A 85 15.11 -17.40 12.32
C CYS A 85 14.84 -18.80 12.90
N PRO A 86 15.73 -19.41 13.68
CA PRO A 86 15.48 -20.70 14.29
C PRO A 86 14.15 -20.74 15.05
N GLY A 87 13.27 -21.66 14.66
CA GLY A 87 11.95 -21.82 15.25
C GLY A 87 10.87 -20.85 14.75
N VAL A 88 11.17 -19.97 13.79
CA VAL A 88 10.20 -19.03 13.22
C VAL A 88 10.20 -19.14 11.69
N GLU A 89 9.06 -19.48 11.13
CA GLU A 89 8.80 -19.54 9.69
C GLU A 89 7.71 -18.54 9.34
N ALA A 90 7.69 -18.05 8.11
CA ALA A 90 6.62 -17.19 7.61
C ALA A 90 6.23 -17.55 6.16
N ARG A 91 5.00 -17.16 5.80
CA ARG A 91 4.46 -17.21 4.44
C ARG A 91 3.64 -15.95 4.18
N PHE A 92 3.65 -15.48 2.93
CA PHE A 92 2.82 -14.37 2.45
C PHE A 92 1.77 -14.93 1.50
N THR A 93 0.49 -14.66 1.79
CA THR A 93 -0.65 -15.07 0.94
C THR A 93 -1.30 -13.81 0.36
N ASP A 94 -1.54 -13.79 -0.94
CA ASP A 94 -2.11 -12.62 -1.62
C ASP A 94 -3.54 -12.36 -1.13
N VAL A 95 -3.80 -11.17 -0.63
CA VAL A 95 -5.12 -10.75 -0.14
C VAL A 95 -5.82 -9.76 -1.07
N GLY A 96 -5.33 -9.57 -2.29
CA GLY A 96 -6.02 -8.82 -3.34
C GLY A 96 -6.32 -7.35 -3.04
N HIS A 97 -5.64 -6.73 -2.07
CA HIS A 97 -5.92 -5.34 -1.70
C HIS A 97 -5.17 -4.34 -2.57
N LEU A 98 -3.85 -4.45 -2.63
CA LEU A 98 -2.95 -3.65 -3.47
C LEU A 98 -1.87 -4.55 -4.07
N LEU A 99 -1.13 -4.05 -5.05
CA LEU A 99 0.02 -4.76 -5.60
C LEU A 99 1.03 -5.06 -4.49
N GLY A 100 1.22 -6.34 -4.21
CA GLY A 100 2.12 -6.80 -3.17
C GLY A 100 1.51 -6.97 -1.78
N SER A 101 0.23 -6.65 -1.58
CA SER A 101 -0.47 -6.89 -0.31
C SER A 101 -0.50 -8.37 0.04
N ALA A 102 -0.40 -8.67 1.33
CA ALA A 102 -0.41 -10.05 1.79
C ALA A 102 -0.96 -10.19 3.21
N ALA A 103 -1.66 -11.28 3.47
CA ALA A 103 -1.72 -11.83 4.81
C ALA A 103 -0.36 -12.44 5.15
N ILE A 104 0.06 -12.28 6.40
CA ILE A 104 1.31 -12.82 6.90
C ILE A 104 1.00 -13.94 7.88
N GLU A 105 1.41 -15.13 7.51
CA GLU A 105 1.32 -16.31 8.36
C GLU A 105 2.67 -16.54 9.03
N VAL A 106 2.66 -16.68 10.34
CA VAL A 106 3.87 -16.89 11.14
C VAL A 106 3.71 -18.19 11.95
N TRP A 107 4.63 -19.09 11.77
CA TRP A 107 4.72 -20.28 12.62
C TRP A 107 5.85 -20.11 13.63
N VAL A 108 5.52 -20.26 14.92
CA VAL A 108 6.48 -20.18 16.01
C VAL A 108 6.55 -21.55 16.68
N THR A 109 7.75 -22.12 16.75
CA THR A 109 7.99 -23.41 17.41
C THR A 109 8.76 -23.21 18.71
N VAL A 110 8.12 -23.52 19.83
CA VAL A 110 8.71 -23.45 21.17
C VAL A 110 8.47 -24.78 21.92
N GLY A 111 9.52 -25.40 22.43
CA GLY A 111 9.41 -26.64 23.15
C GLY A 111 8.74 -27.79 22.37
N GLY A 112 8.90 -27.82 21.06
CA GLY A 112 8.29 -28.80 20.17
C GLY A 112 6.83 -28.55 19.79
N LYS A 113 6.20 -27.50 20.35
CA LYS A 113 4.85 -27.06 19.98
C LYS A 113 4.95 -25.97 18.89
N LYS A 114 4.30 -26.17 17.74
CA LYS A 114 4.18 -25.22 16.65
C LYS A 114 2.85 -24.47 16.79
N THR A 115 2.91 -23.16 16.81
CA THR A 115 1.76 -22.25 16.89
C THR A 115 1.70 -21.40 15.62
N ARG A 116 0.53 -21.29 15.02
CA ARG A 116 0.28 -20.51 13.80
C ARG A 116 -0.48 -19.23 14.13
N ILE A 117 0.11 -18.09 13.78
CA ILE A 117 -0.49 -16.76 13.91
C ILE A 117 -0.68 -16.20 12.52
N VAL A 118 -1.86 -15.65 12.22
CA VAL A 118 -2.16 -15.01 10.95
C VAL A 118 -2.48 -13.54 11.18
N PHE A 119 -1.80 -12.67 10.43
CA PHE A 119 -2.09 -11.24 10.35
C PHE A 119 -2.71 -10.98 8.99
N SER A 120 -3.96 -10.51 8.95
CA SER A 120 -4.69 -10.34 7.68
C SER A 120 -4.06 -9.28 6.76
N GLY A 121 -3.44 -8.24 7.32
CA GLY A 121 -3.27 -7.00 6.58
C GLY A 121 -4.62 -6.41 6.17
N ASP A 122 -4.60 -5.49 5.21
CA ASP A 122 -5.81 -4.96 4.58
C ASP A 122 -6.26 -5.93 3.49
N ILE A 123 -7.51 -6.39 3.57
CA ILE A 123 -8.06 -7.41 2.68
C ILE A 123 -8.74 -6.71 1.49
N GLY A 124 -8.47 -7.21 0.29
CA GLY A 124 -9.12 -6.76 -0.93
C GLY A 124 -10.52 -7.33 -1.11
N ARG A 125 -11.07 -7.11 -2.28
CA ARG A 125 -12.35 -7.68 -2.71
C ARG A 125 -12.16 -8.42 -4.04
N ASP A 126 -13.06 -9.31 -4.34
CA ASP A 126 -13.10 -10.04 -5.60
C ASP A 126 -13.36 -9.10 -6.80
N ASP A 127 -13.09 -9.60 -7.99
CA ASP A 127 -13.40 -8.98 -9.29
C ASP A 127 -12.75 -7.61 -9.55
N ARG A 128 -11.57 -7.34 -8.98
CA ARG A 128 -10.84 -6.10 -9.30
C ARG A 128 -10.06 -6.23 -10.62
N PRO A 129 -10.03 -5.17 -11.45
CA PRO A 129 -9.55 -5.28 -12.83
C PRO A 129 -8.05 -5.53 -13.01
N ILE A 130 -7.21 -5.22 -12.01
CA ILE A 130 -5.75 -5.25 -12.15
C ILE A 130 -5.09 -6.23 -11.17
N ILE A 131 -5.79 -6.56 -10.10
CA ILE A 131 -5.26 -7.31 -8.96
C ILE A 131 -5.99 -8.65 -8.90
N LYS A 132 -5.31 -9.70 -8.44
CA LYS A 132 -5.93 -11.00 -8.22
C LYS A 132 -6.95 -10.93 -7.10
N ASP A 133 -7.92 -11.83 -7.15
CA ASP A 133 -8.85 -12.02 -6.05
C ASP A 133 -8.13 -12.45 -4.77
N PRO A 134 -8.65 -12.06 -3.59
CA PRO A 134 -8.02 -12.37 -2.32
C PRO A 134 -8.03 -13.88 -2.05
N GLU A 135 -6.89 -14.40 -1.62
CA GLU A 135 -6.79 -15.75 -1.08
C GLU A 135 -6.83 -15.70 0.45
N SER A 136 -7.46 -16.69 1.07
CA SER A 136 -7.56 -16.79 2.52
C SER A 136 -6.67 -17.88 3.08
N PRO A 137 -5.80 -17.58 4.06
CA PRO A 137 -5.07 -18.61 4.77
C PRO A 137 -6.01 -19.60 5.47
N GLU A 138 -5.73 -20.90 5.33
CA GLU A 138 -6.51 -21.95 6.00
C GLU A 138 -6.05 -22.12 7.45
N GLY A 139 -6.95 -21.92 8.40
CA GLY A 139 -6.76 -22.20 9.82
C GLY A 139 -5.69 -21.32 10.50
N ALA A 140 -5.87 -21.03 11.75
CA ALA A 140 -4.92 -20.31 12.60
C ALA A 140 -5.18 -20.66 14.07
N ASP A 141 -4.14 -20.66 14.90
CA ASP A 141 -4.32 -20.69 16.37
C ASP A 141 -4.69 -19.27 16.85
N TYR A 142 -4.14 -18.24 16.21
CA TYR A 142 -4.44 -16.84 16.48
C TYR A 142 -4.60 -16.08 15.17
N LEU A 143 -5.65 -15.24 15.10
CA LEU A 143 -5.93 -14.38 13.97
C LEU A 143 -5.97 -12.92 14.42
N VAL A 144 -5.16 -12.08 13.77
CA VAL A 144 -5.20 -10.62 13.87
C VAL A 144 -5.82 -10.09 12.59
N LEU A 145 -7.05 -9.63 12.68
CA LEU A 145 -7.89 -9.27 11.54
C LEU A 145 -8.14 -7.77 11.52
N GLU A 146 -8.08 -7.15 10.33
CA GLU A 146 -8.57 -5.79 10.14
C GLU A 146 -10.09 -5.69 10.42
N SER A 147 -10.56 -4.48 10.74
CA SER A 147 -11.98 -4.22 10.95
C SER A 147 -12.39 -2.83 10.47
N THR A 148 -11.75 -2.32 9.44
CA THR A 148 -11.89 -0.95 8.93
C THR A 148 -13.34 -0.57 8.64
N TYR A 149 -14.13 -1.48 8.07
CA TYR A 149 -15.55 -1.31 7.81
C TYR A 149 -16.42 -2.33 8.55
N GLY A 150 -15.94 -2.84 9.68
CA GLY A 150 -16.64 -3.88 10.46
C GLY A 150 -17.98 -3.46 11.04
N ASP A 151 -18.26 -2.16 11.10
CA ASP A 151 -19.51 -1.57 11.57
C ASP A 151 -20.50 -1.21 10.46
N ARG A 152 -20.18 -1.49 9.18
CA ARG A 152 -20.97 -1.03 8.04
C ARG A 152 -21.27 -2.16 7.06
N LEU A 153 -22.48 -2.14 6.53
CA LEU A 153 -22.82 -2.94 5.36
C LEU A 153 -22.41 -2.18 4.09
N HIS A 154 -21.63 -2.81 3.25
CA HIS A 154 -21.39 -2.31 1.91
C HIS A 154 -22.61 -2.58 1.03
N THR A 155 -23.10 -1.53 0.35
CA THR A 155 -24.07 -1.73 -0.75
C THR A 155 -23.40 -2.59 -1.82
N VAL A 156 -23.97 -3.74 -2.10
CA VAL A 156 -23.47 -4.63 -3.16
C VAL A 156 -23.89 -4.03 -4.50
N SER A 157 -23.06 -3.15 -5.07
CA SER A 157 -23.16 -2.77 -6.48
C SER A 157 -22.20 -3.64 -7.28
N THR A 158 -22.67 -4.11 -8.42
CA THR A 158 -21.82 -4.87 -9.35
C THR A 158 -20.72 -3.98 -9.92
N ASP A 159 -19.63 -4.57 -10.38
CA ASP A 159 -18.57 -3.78 -11.01
C ASP A 159 -19.03 -3.11 -12.31
N ASP A 160 -19.97 -3.73 -13.04
CA ASP A 160 -20.61 -3.11 -14.20
C ASP A 160 -21.42 -1.86 -13.83
N GLU A 161 -22.16 -1.87 -12.73
CA GLU A 161 -22.89 -0.69 -12.25
C GLU A 161 -21.94 0.45 -11.89
N LYS A 162 -20.84 0.16 -11.20
CA LYS A 162 -19.81 1.17 -10.84
C LYS A 162 -19.12 1.74 -12.09
N GLU A 163 -18.82 0.88 -13.06
CA GLU A 163 -18.25 1.32 -14.33
C GLU A 163 -19.20 2.23 -15.11
N GLN A 164 -20.49 1.88 -15.15
CA GLN A 164 -21.52 2.72 -15.77
C GLN A 164 -21.68 4.05 -15.06
N GLU A 165 -21.71 4.07 -13.72
CA GLU A 165 -21.77 5.28 -12.92
C GLU A 165 -20.56 6.17 -13.21
N PHE A 166 -19.35 5.60 -13.23
CA PHE A 166 -18.14 6.35 -13.55
C PHE A 166 -18.17 6.93 -14.98
N ALA A 167 -18.63 6.14 -15.96
CA ALA A 167 -18.80 6.62 -17.32
C ALA A 167 -19.80 7.78 -17.41
N GLU A 168 -20.89 7.74 -16.64
CA GLU A 168 -21.90 8.80 -16.61
C GLU A 168 -21.35 10.09 -16.01
N ILE A 169 -20.62 10.00 -14.87
CA ILE A 169 -19.94 11.15 -14.27
C ILE A 169 -18.99 11.84 -15.27
N LEU A 170 -18.24 11.04 -16.04
CA LEU A 170 -17.35 11.58 -17.08
C LEU A 170 -18.13 12.26 -18.20
N ARG A 171 -19.24 11.66 -18.71
CA ARG A 171 -20.11 12.26 -19.75
C ARG A 171 -20.68 13.60 -19.28
N GLU A 172 -21.23 13.64 -18.08
CA GLU A 172 -21.76 14.88 -17.51
C GLU A 172 -20.69 15.96 -17.35
N GLY A 173 -19.49 15.59 -16.86
CA GLY A 173 -18.38 16.51 -16.70
C GLY A 173 -17.93 17.12 -18.03
N ILE A 174 -17.80 16.27 -19.07
CA ILE A 174 -17.45 16.70 -20.43
C ILE A 174 -18.54 17.60 -21.02
N ALA A 175 -19.81 17.21 -20.87
CA ALA A 175 -20.94 18.01 -21.38
C ALA A 175 -21.01 19.41 -20.75
N ARG A 176 -20.65 19.55 -19.49
CA ARG A 176 -20.56 20.84 -18.80
C ARG A 176 -19.35 21.69 -19.21
N GLY A 177 -18.34 21.12 -19.86
CA GLY A 177 -17.13 21.81 -20.27
C GLY A 177 -16.21 22.24 -19.13
N GLY A 178 -16.33 21.61 -17.96
CA GLY A 178 -15.52 21.89 -16.78
C GLY A 178 -14.38 20.89 -16.55
N ASN A 179 -13.56 21.16 -15.56
CA ASN A 179 -12.55 20.20 -15.10
C ASN A 179 -13.19 19.14 -14.22
N ILE A 180 -12.69 17.90 -14.32
CA ILE A 180 -13.07 16.78 -13.46
C ILE A 180 -11.88 16.49 -12.54
N VAL A 181 -12.08 16.62 -11.23
CA VAL A 181 -11.04 16.35 -10.23
C VAL A 181 -11.44 15.09 -9.47
N ILE A 182 -10.56 14.10 -9.52
CA ILE A 182 -10.79 12.80 -8.89
C ILE A 182 -9.70 12.57 -7.83
N PRO A 183 -10.02 12.68 -6.53
CA PRO A 183 -9.05 12.37 -5.48
C PRO A 183 -8.77 10.87 -5.46
N ALA A 184 -7.50 10.52 -5.54
CA ALA A 184 -7.05 9.13 -5.52
C ALA A 184 -5.66 9.02 -4.88
N PHE A 185 -5.41 7.92 -4.20
CA PHE A 185 -4.06 7.63 -3.72
C PHE A 185 -3.15 7.25 -4.90
N ALA A 186 -1.86 7.56 -4.76
CA ALA A 186 -0.85 7.30 -5.77
C ALA A 186 -0.76 5.81 -6.18
N VAL A 187 -1.04 4.89 -5.25
CA VAL A 187 -1.02 3.45 -5.48
C VAL A 187 -2.42 2.85 -5.38
N GLY A 188 -2.79 2.03 -6.34
CA GLY A 188 -4.04 1.28 -6.42
C GLY A 188 -5.13 2.05 -7.17
N ARG A 189 -5.81 2.99 -6.52
CA ARG A 189 -6.98 3.68 -7.10
C ARG A 189 -6.64 4.47 -8.38
N THR A 190 -5.51 5.15 -8.43
CA THR A 190 -5.08 5.88 -9.64
C THR A 190 -4.94 4.94 -10.84
N GLN A 191 -4.33 3.77 -10.65
CA GLN A 191 -4.15 2.78 -11.72
C GLN A 191 -5.48 2.19 -12.18
N GLU A 192 -6.42 1.92 -11.26
CA GLU A 192 -7.77 1.46 -11.61
C GLU A 192 -8.52 2.51 -12.46
N LEU A 193 -8.48 3.78 -12.05
CA LEU A 193 -9.12 4.87 -12.80
C LEU A 193 -8.54 4.99 -14.20
N LEU A 194 -7.22 4.92 -14.35
CA LEU A 194 -6.56 4.96 -15.66
C LEU A 194 -6.94 3.75 -16.52
N TYR A 195 -7.10 2.57 -15.92
CA TYR A 195 -7.56 1.38 -16.61
C TYR A 195 -8.97 1.58 -17.19
N TYR A 196 -9.93 2.07 -16.38
CA TYR A 196 -11.28 2.36 -16.84
C TYR A 196 -11.33 3.47 -17.90
N ILE A 197 -10.59 4.57 -17.72
CA ILE A 197 -10.48 5.64 -18.70
C ILE A 197 -9.97 5.10 -20.04
N LYS A 198 -8.91 4.28 -20.03
CA LYS A 198 -8.38 3.63 -21.23
C LYS A 198 -9.44 2.71 -21.86
N ARG A 199 -10.16 1.93 -21.08
CA ARG A 199 -11.21 1.02 -21.55
C ARG A 199 -12.35 1.80 -22.21
N PHE A 200 -12.77 2.93 -21.62
CA PHE A 200 -13.78 3.82 -22.20
C PHE A 200 -13.33 4.46 -23.51
N LEU A 201 -12.07 4.86 -23.61
CA LEU A 201 -11.48 5.37 -24.85
C LEU A 201 -11.49 4.31 -25.97
N VAL A 202 -11.05 3.09 -25.65
CA VAL A 202 -10.98 1.99 -26.64
C VAL A 202 -12.37 1.58 -27.12
N ASN A 203 -13.34 1.52 -26.20
CA ASN A 203 -14.70 1.07 -26.50
C ASN A 203 -15.63 2.19 -27.01
N GLY A 204 -15.18 3.45 -26.97
CA GLY A 204 -16.02 4.60 -27.32
C GLY A 204 -17.20 4.80 -26.34
N THR A 205 -17.08 4.31 -25.11
CA THR A 205 -18.15 4.34 -24.09
C THR A 205 -18.52 5.77 -23.68
N VAL A 206 -17.55 6.67 -23.66
CA VAL A 206 -17.72 8.09 -23.28
C VAL A 206 -17.34 8.96 -24.47
N PRO A 207 -18.31 9.46 -25.26
CA PRO A 207 -18.03 10.33 -26.39
C PRO A 207 -17.35 11.63 -25.96
N GLY A 208 -16.31 12.05 -26.68
CA GLY A 208 -15.56 13.27 -26.38
C GLY A 208 -14.38 13.07 -25.41
N LEU A 209 -14.26 11.92 -24.77
CA LEU A 209 -13.19 11.63 -23.82
C LEU A 209 -11.80 11.66 -24.51
N GLU A 210 -11.74 11.34 -25.81
CA GLU A 210 -10.52 11.39 -26.63
C GLU A 210 -9.92 12.79 -26.76
N LYS A 211 -10.67 13.84 -26.42
CA LYS A 211 -10.24 15.25 -26.45
C LYS A 211 -9.88 15.78 -25.08
N VAL A 212 -10.09 15.01 -24.04
CA VAL A 212 -9.85 15.42 -22.65
C VAL A 212 -8.46 14.98 -22.20
N PRO A 213 -7.55 15.90 -21.88
CA PRO A 213 -6.25 15.55 -21.33
C PRO A 213 -6.42 15.00 -19.91
N VAL A 214 -5.66 13.94 -19.57
CA VAL A 214 -5.60 13.36 -18.23
C VAL A 214 -4.26 13.74 -17.60
N TYR A 215 -4.32 14.36 -16.44
CA TYR A 215 -3.16 14.74 -15.65
C TYR A 215 -3.13 13.89 -14.36
N ILE A 216 -1.95 13.49 -13.96
CA ILE A 216 -1.67 12.81 -12.70
C ILE A 216 -0.70 13.68 -11.94
N ASP A 217 -1.05 14.05 -10.73
CA ASP A 217 -0.22 14.82 -9.81
C ASP A 217 0.42 13.88 -8.77
#